data_31a593adf8bacad5eaf1aa390137d0b7
#
_entry.id   31a593adf8bacad5eaf1aa390137d0b7
#
_cell.length_a   1.000
_cell.length_b   1.000
_cell.length_c   1.000
_cell.angle_alpha   90.00
_cell.angle_beta   90.00
_cell.angle_gamma   90.00
#
_symmetry.space_group_name_H-M   'P 1'
#
loop_
_entity.id
_entity.type
_entity.pdbx_description
1 polymer ?
#
loop_
_entity_poly.entity_id
_entity_poly.type
_entity_poly.pdbx_seq_one_letter_code
_entity_poly.pdbx_strand_id
1 'polypeptide(L)'
;MMKYTFEIDLDRYKNLAQQKQKTHKKFLAGLAKKPPKQLDKIVKEVHEEVFLEIDCTKCANCCKTLGPLWTEADIERVAKHLKMKVSDFEAAYLRTDEDGDKVFQTMPCPFLGSDNLCSIYEVRPKACRE
;
A
#
# COMPACT_ATOMS: atom_id res chain seq x y z
N MET A 1 -16.59 21.49 5.97
CA MET A 1 -15.49 20.91 5.18
C MET A 1 -14.24 20.88 6.03
N MET A 2 -13.88 19.74 6.60
CA MET A 2 -12.61 19.63 7.32
C MET A 2 -11.49 19.51 6.28
N LYS A 3 -10.67 20.56 6.16
CA LYS A 3 -9.41 20.49 5.42
C LYS A 3 -8.41 19.77 6.30
N TYR A 4 -8.13 18.54 5.98
CA TYR A 4 -6.98 17.83 6.55
C TYR A 4 -5.72 18.37 5.88
N THR A 5 -4.97 19.19 6.58
CA THR A 5 -3.61 19.55 6.16
C THR A 5 -2.70 18.38 6.57
N PHE A 6 -2.34 17.56 5.63
CA PHE A 6 -1.38 16.49 5.87
C PHE A 6 0.04 17.03 5.75
N GLU A 7 0.64 17.27 6.89
CA GLU A 7 2.06 17.53 6.99
C GLU A 7 2.78 16.18 7.13
N ILE A 8 3.68 15.86 6.20
CA ILE A 8 4.37 14.57 6.18
C ILE A 8 5.57 14.62 7.12
N ASP A 9 5.32 14.29 8.37
CA ASP A 9 6.32 14.07 9.41
C ASP A 9 6.25 12.62 9.89
N LEU A 10 7.09 11.77 9.32
CA LEU A 10 7.09 10.33 9.61
C LEU A 10 7.46 10.02 11.05
N ASP A 11 8.35 10.78 11.66
CA ASP A 11 8.77 10.54 13.05
C ASP A 11 7.66 10.92 14.02
N ARG A 12 6.95 12.01 13.75
CA ARG A 12 5.75 12.38 14.50
C ARG A 12 4.70 11.28 14.42
N TYR A 13 4.43 10.74 13.23
CA TYR A 13 3.44 9.67 13.06
C TYR A 13 3.83 8.37 13.75
N LYS A 14 5.11 7.99 13.72
CA LYS A 14 5.62 6.83 14.47
C LYS A 14 5.40 6.98 15.97
N ASN A 15 5.71 8.15 16.52
CA ASN A 15 5.52 8.46 17.94
C ASN A 15 4.03 8.43 18.32
N LEU A 16 3.16 9.03 17.52
CA LEU A 16 1.71 8.99 17.73
C LEU A 16 1.16 7.57 17.67
N ALA A 17 1.63 6.76 16.74
CA ALA A 17 1.21 5.37 16.62
C ALA A 17 1.56 4.56 17.87
N GLN A 18 2.76 4.75 18.42
CA GLN A 18 3.16 4.10 19.68
C GLN A 18 2.31 4.54 20.86
N GLN A 19 2.11 5.84 21.02
CA GLN A 19 1.30 6.41 22.11
C GLN A 19 -0.15 5.94 22.07
N LYS A 20 -0.74 5.84 20.86
CA LYS A 20 -2.14 5.49 20.67
C LYS A 20 -2.38 3.99 20.42
N GLN A 21 -1.37 3.16 20.48
CA GLN A 21 -1.48 1.73 20.15
C GLN A 21 -2.59 1.01 20.93
N LYS A 22 -2.67 1.25 22.25
CA LYS A 22 -3.71 0.64 23.09
C LYS A 22 -5.11 1.11 22.71
N THR A 23 -5.28 2.40 22.42
CA THR A 23 -6.54 3.01 22.01
C THR A 23 -6.99 2.45 20.65
N HIS A 24 -6.05 2.34 19.69
CA HIS A 24 -6.33 1.77 18.37
C HIS A 24 -6.72 0.30 18.46
N LYS A 25 -6.01 -0.51 19.26
CA LYS A 25 -6.36 -1.93 19.46
C LYS A 25 -7.76 -2.10 20.04
N LYS A 26 -8.10 -1.29 21.05
CA LYS A 26 -9.45 -1.30 21.66
C LYS A 26 -10.53 -0.92 20.66
N PHE A 27 -10.30 0.13 19.88
CA PHE A 27 -11.21 0.58 18.83
C PHE A 27 -11.45 -0.50 17.77
N LEU A 28 -10.39 -1.09 17.23
CA LEU A 28 -10.48 -2.14 16.21
C LEU A 28 -11.17 -3.40 16.74
N ALA A 29 -10.90 -3.78 17.99
CA ALA A 29 -11.57 -4.91 18.62
C ALA A 29 -13.08 -4.66 18.80
N GLY A 30 -13.46 -3.43 19.13
CA GLY A 30 -14.88 -3.02 19.20
C GLY A 30 -15.55 -3.05 17.83
N LEU A 31 -14.87 -2.54 16.81
CA LEU A 31 -15.34 -2.54 15.43
C LEU A 31 -15.52 -3.96 14.89
N ALA A 32 -14.59 -4.87 15.19
CA ALA A 32 -14.69 -6.28 14.78
C ALA A 32 -15.88 -7.00 15.43
N LYS A 33 -16.22 -6.65 16.69
CA LYS A 33 -17.37 -7.25 17.39
C LYS A 33 -18.72 -6.74 16.89
N LYS A 34 -18.81 -5.48 16.51
CA LYS A 34 -20.04 -4.84 16.03
C LYS A 34 -19.75 -3.92 14.85
N PRO A 35 -19.46 -4.49 13.66
CA PRO A 35 -19.22 -3.65 12.49
C PRO A 35 -20.51 -2.94 12.08
N PRO A 36 -20.43 -1.66 11.67
CA PRO A 36 -21.56 -0.96 11.04
C PRO A 36 -22.04 -1.72 9.79
N LYS A 37 -23.34 -1.68 9.53
CA LYS A 37 -23.94 -2.40 8.38
C LYS A 37 -23.36 -2.02 7.01
N GLN A 38 -22.79 -0.85 6.88
CA GLN A 38 -22.21 -0.33 5.63
C GLN A 38 -20.73 0.05 5.80
N LEU A 39 -20.00 -0.73 6.59
CA LEU A 39 -18.60 -0.44 6.91
C LEU A 39 -17.75 -0.27 5.65
N ASP A 40 -17.84 -1.20 4.71
CA ASP A 40 -17.05 -1.16 3.47
C ASP A 40 -17.35 0.09 2.62
N LYS A 41 -18.63 0.48 2.56
CA LYS A 41 -19.04 1.71 1.88
C LYS A 41 -18.47 2.95 2.56
N ILE A 42 -18.55 3.02 3.89
CA ILE A 42 -18.01 4.13 4.68
C ILE A 42 -16.49 4.23 4.48
N VAL A 43 -15.79 3.11 4.57
CA VAL A 43 -14.34 3.07 4.37
C VAL A 43 -13.96 3.54 2.97
N LYS A 44 -14.70 3.10 1.95
CA LYS A 44 -14.46 3.54 0.57
C LYS A 44 -14.67 5.04 0.38
N GLU A 45 -15.76 5.57 0.89
CA GLU A 45 -16.07 7.02 0.80
C GLU A 45 -15.01 7.86 1.51
N VAL A 46 -14.60 7.47 2.72
CA VAL A 46 -13.54 8.14 3.48
C VAL A 46 -12.19 8.01 2.77
N HIS A 47 -11.88 6.85 2.19
CA HIS A 47 -10.67 6.65 1.41
C HIS A 47 -10.61 7.62 0.21
N GLU A 48 -11.68 7.70 -0.56
CA GLU A 48 -11.76 8.60 -1.71
C GLU A 48 -11.57 10.07 -1.28
N GLU A 49 -12.22 10.50 -0.20
CA GLU A 49 -12.09 11.85 0.34
C GLU A 49 -10.67 12.17 0.80
N VAL A 50 -10.05 11.28 1.56
CA VAL A 50 -8.69 11.47 2.09
C VAL A 50 -7.66 11.51 0.96
N PHE A 51 -7.79 10.64 -0.05
CA PHE A 51 -6.86 10.59 -1.18
C PHE A 51 -6.99 11.74 -2.18
N LEU A 52 -8.02 12.58 -2.07
CA LEU A 52 -8.04 13.87 -2.78
C LEU A 52 -6.98 14.84 -2.25
N GLU A 53 -6.55 14.67 -1.00
CA GLU A 53 -5.59 15.57 -0.35
C GLU A 53 -4.20 14.93 -0.15
N ILE A 54 -4.10 13.60 -0.21
CA ILE A 54 -2.82 12.89 -0.07
C ILE A 54 -2.18 12.70 -1.45
N ASP A 55 -0.94 13.17 -1.57
CA ASP A 55 -0.08 12.93 -2.71
C ASP A 55 1.01 11.92 -2.34
N CYS A 56 0.91 10.70 -2.84
CA CYS A 56 1.85 9.62 -2.56
C CYS A 56 3.29 9.97 -2.98
N THR A 57 3.47 10.80 -4.01
CA THR A 57 4.79 11.19 -4.52
C THR A 57 5.57 12.05 -3.53
N LYS A 58 4.89 12.75 -2.64
CA LYS A 58 5.53 13.56 -1.58
C LYS A 58 6.14 12.71 -0.47
N CYS A 59 5.65 11.50 -0.27
CA CYS A 59 6.06 10.61 0.81
C CYS A 59 6.79 9.37 0.30
N ALA A 60 6.14 8.59 -0.56
CA ALA A 60 6.59 7.29 -1.08
C ALA A 60 7.07 6.29 0.01
N ASN A 61 6.65 6.48 1.27
CA ASN A 61 7.15 5.67 2.39
C ASN A 61 6.81 4.20 2.26
N CYS A 62 5.60 3.85 1.82
CA CYS A 62 5.21 2.46 1.58
C CYS A 62 6.05 1.81 0.47
N CYS A 63 6.36 2.54 -0.61
CA CYS A 63 7.25 2.06 -1.67
C CYS A 63 8.70 1.87 -1.23
N LYS A 64 9.12 2.58 -0.17
CA LYS A 64 10.47 2.49 0.40
C LYS A 64 10.61 1.41 1.46
N THR A 65 9.54 1.10 2.19
CA THR A 65 9.58 0.26 3.39
C THR A 65 8.75 -1.00 3.34
N LEU A 66 7.63 -0.98 2.61
CA LEU A 66 6.71 -2.11 2.48
C LEU A 66 6.49 -2.43 1.00
N GLY A 67 6.50 -3.71 0.69
CA GLY A 67 6.13 -4.21 -0.63
C GLY A 67 4.68 -4.69 -0.68
N PRO A 68 4.07 -4.71 -1.87
CA PRO A 68 2.75 -5.29 -2.05
C PRO A 68 2.80 -6.82 -2.00
N LEU A 69 1.68 -7.45 -1.64
CA LEU A 69 1.41 -8.83 -2.01
C LEU A 69 1.02 -8.88 -3.49
N TRP A 70 1.62 -9.80 -4.21
CA TRP A 70 1.39 -9.97 -5.64
C TRP A 70 0.40 -11.10 -5.89
N THR A 71 -0.71 -10.79 -6.55
CA THR A 71 -1.61 -11.82 -7.09
C THR A 71 -1.10 -12.30 -8.46
N GLU A 72 -1.52 -13.48 -8.90
CA GLU A 72 -1.19 -13.97 -10.25
C GLU A 72 -1.64 -13.00 -11.34
N ALA A 73 -2.83 -12.44 -11.21
CA ALA A 73 -3.34 -11.44 -12.13
C ALA A 73 -2.47 -10.16 -12.18
N ASP A 74 -1.94 -9.73 -11.04
CA ASP A 74 -0.99 -8.61 -11.00
C ASP A 74 0.30 -8.95 -11.74
N ILE A 75 0.85 -10.14 -11.51
CA ILE A 75 2.09 -10.61 -12.14
C ILE A 75 1.92 -10.66 -13.66
N GLU A 76 0.86 -11.27 -14.15
CA GLU A 76 0.57 -11.34 -15.59
C GLU A 76 0.44 -9.95 -16.22
N ARG A 77 -0.30 -9.07 -15.57
CA ARG A 77 -0.54 -7.70 -16.07
C ARG A 77 0.76 -6.89 -16.13
N VAL A 78 1.56 -6.92 -15.08
CA VAL A 78 2.81 -6.16 -15.02
C VAL A 78 3.88 -6.77 -15.94
N ALA A 79 4.01 -8.10 -15.98
CA ALA A 79 4.92 -8.77 -16.89
C ALA A 79 4.61 -8.42 -18.36
N LYS A 80 3.32 -8.43 -18.74
CA LYS A 80 2.88 -8.03 -20.07
C LYS A 80 3.23 -6.56 -20.38
N HIS A 81 3.01 -5.67 -19.42
CA HIS A 81 3.37 -4.25 -19.55
C HIS A 81 4.87 -4.06 -19.78
N LEU A 82 5.70 -4.81 -19.07
CA LEU A 82 7.16 -4.79 -19.19
C LEU A 82 7.68 -5.62 -20.39
N LYS A 83 6.79 -6.27 -21.14
CA LYS A 83 7.15 -7.18 -22.25
C LYS A 83 8.06 -8.34 -21.81
N MET A 84 7.80 -8.86 -20.63
CA MET A 84 8.51 -10.00 -20.04
C MET A 84 7.60 -11.23 -19.98
N LYS A 85 8.22 -12.41 -20.00
CA LYS A 85 7.51 -13.64 -19.62
C LYS A 85 7.25 -13.61 -18.10
N VAL A 86 6.17 -14.23 -17.67
CA VAL A 86 5.80 -14.32 -16.24
C VAL A 86 6.94 -14.96 -15.43
N SER A 87 7.51 -16.04 -15.92
CA SER A 87 8.64 -16.72 -15.25
C SER A 87 9.88 -15.83 -15.10
N ASP A 88 10.18 -15.02 -16.10
CA ASP A 88 11.32 -14.10 -16.06
C ASP A 88 11.07 -12.95 -15.09
N PHE A 89 9.84 -12.43 -15.06
CA PHE A 89 9.43 -11.42 -14.11
C PHE A 89 9.51 -11.91 -12.66
N GLU A 90 8.97 -13.09 -12.38
CA GLU A 90 9.06 -13.69 -11.05
C GLU A 90 10.51 -13.92 -10.60
N ALA A 91 11.34 -14.46 -11.49
CA ALA A 91 12.75 -14.70 -11.19
C ALA A 91 13.53 -13.40 -10.93
N ALA A 92 13.21 -12.33 -11.64
CA ALA A 92 13.91 -11.05 -11.52
C ALA A 92 13.49 -10.24 -10.27
N TYR A 93 12.22 -10.27 -9.89
CA TYR A 93 11.67 -9.33 -8.91
C TYR A 93 11.03 -9.96 -7.69
N LEU A 94 10.53 -11.18 -7.77
CA LEU A 94 9.71 -11.79 -6.73
C LEU A 94 10.40 -12.95 -6.03
N ARG A 95 9.95 -13.22 -4.82
CA ARG A 95 10.22 -14.43 -4.05
C ARG A 95 8.92 -14.89 -3.41
N THR A 96 8.89 -16.14 -3.01
CA THR A 96 7.82 -16.66 -2.15
C THR A 96 8.26 -16.50 -0.69
N ASP A 97 7.45 -15.89 0.14
CA ASP A 97 7.74 -15.72 1.56
C ASP A 97 7.35 -16.97 2.37
N GLU A 98 7.46 -16.87 3.70
CA GLU A 98 7.19 -17.96 4.63
C GLU A 98 5.71 -18.39 4.65
N ASP A 99 4.81 -17.48 4.31
CA ASP A 99 3.35 -17.71 4.25
C ASP A 99 2.89 -18.22 2.88
N GLY A 100 3.80 -18.37 1.93
CA GLY A 100 3.51 -18.78 0.56
C GLY A 100 3.09 -17.65 -0.37
N ASP A 101 3.21 -16.41 0.07
CA ASP A 101 2.84 -15.24 -0.72
C ASP A 101 3.98 -14.77 -1.62
N LYS A 102 3.63 -14.23 -2.78
CA LYS A 102 4.58 -13.59 -3.68
C LYS A 102 4.82 -12.16 -3.23
N VAL A 103 6.08 -11.86 -2.94
CA VAL A 103 6.55 -10.54 -2.48
C VAL A 103 7.82 -10.14 -3.22
N PHE A 104 8.22 -8.85 -3.14
CA PHE A 104 9.50 -8.44 -3.72
C PHE A 104 10.69 -9.12 -3.04
N GLN A 105 11.72 -9.40 -3.82
CA GLN A 105 12.99 -9.94 -3.32
C GLN A 105 13.71 -8.94 -2.44
N THR A 106 13.62 -7.66 -2.76
CA THR A 106 14.33 -6.56 -2.10
C THR A 106 13.47 -5.31 -2.00
N MET A 107 13.76 -4.48 -1.01
CA MET A 107 13.20 -3.14 -0.85
C MET A 107 14.35 -2.12 -0.83
N PRO A 108 14.14 -0.90 -1.27
CA PRO A 108 12.90 -0.26 -1.76
C PRO A 108 12.32 -0.91 -3.02
N CYS A 109 11.05 -0.60 -3.32
CA CYS A 109 10.37 -1.09 -4.52
C CYS A 109 11.24 -0.85 -5.78
N PRO A 110 11.53 -1.90 -6.59
CA PRO A 110 12.38 -1.75 -7.78
C PRO A 110 11.79 -0.85 -8.87
N PHE A 111 10.51 -0.56 -8.80
CA PHE A 111 9.80 0.33 -9.74
C PHE A 111 9.65 1.77 -9.25
N LEU A 112 10.18 2.07 -8.07
CA LEU A 112 10.22 3.43 -7.53
C LEU A 112 11.41 4.19 -8.12
N GLY A 113 11.12 5.29 -8.82
CA GLY A 113 12.14 6.21 -9.33
C GLY A 113 12.72 7.12 -8.23
N SER A 114 13.83 7.76 -8.52
CA SER A 114 14.47 8.75 -7.63
C SER A 114 13.60 10.00 -7.39
N ASP A 115 12.62 10.22 -8.26
CA ASP A 115 11.63 11.29 -8.19
C ASP A 115 10.37 10.90 -7.38
N ASN A 116 10.38 9.74 -6.70
CA ASN A 116 9.25 9.13 -6.00
C ASN A 116 8.08 8.72 -6.92
N LEU A 117 8.28 8.64 -8.23
CA LEU A 117 7.27 8.17 -9.17
C LEU A 117 7.37 6.66 -9.38
N CYS A 118 6.21 6.01 -9.49
CA CYS A 118 6.12 4.59 -9.81
C CYS A 118 6.18 4.38 -11.32
N SER A 119 7.17 3.64 -11.80
CA SER A 119 7.33 3.36 -13.25
C SER A 119 6.26 2.41 -13.81
N ILE A 120 5.54 1.70 -12.95
CA ILE A 120 4.42 0.81 -13.31
C ILE A 120 3.07 1.30 -12.76
N TYR A 121 2.94 2.61 -12.52
CA TYR A 121 1.77 3.19 -11.85
C TYR A 121 0.43 2.77 -12.49
N GLU A 122 0.35 2.78 -13.82
CA GLU A 122 -0.86 2.42 -14.57
C GLU A 122 -1.29 0.96 -14.38
N VAL A 123 -0.35 0.08 -14.12
CA VAL A 123 -0.55 -1.38 -13.99
C VAL A 123 -0.17 -1.90 -12.61
N ARG A 124 -0.01 -1.00 -11.64
CA ARG A 124 0.45 -1.35 -10.29
C ARG A 124 -0.39 -2.45 -9.65
N PRO A 125 0.19 -3.25 -8.75
CA PRO A 125 -0.51 -4.30 -8.05
C PRO A 125 -1.76 -3.79 -7.31
N LYS A 126 -2.73 -4.66 -7.12
CA LYS A 126 -3.96 -4.37 -6.39
C LYS A 126 -3.65 -3.80 -4.99
N ALA A 127 -2.70 -4.38 -4.27
CA ALA A 127 -2.29 -3.90 -2.96
C ALA A 127 -1.72 -2.47 -2.95
N CYS A 128 -1.22 -1.98 -4.08
CA CYS A 128 -0.76 -0.60 -4.23
C CYS A 128 -1.90 0.39 -4.54
N ARG A 129 -3.08 -0.11 -4.92
CA ARG A 129 -4.25 0.71 -5.26
C ARG A 129 -5.27 0.83 -4.14
N GLU A 130 -5.27 -0.12 -3.21
CA GLU A 130 -6.27 -0.27 -2.14
C GLU A 130 -5.74 0.10 -0.75
#